data_4adf98eb594047840c862a37e940c6e5
#
_entry.id   4adf98eb594047840c862a37e940c6e5
#
_cell.length_a   1.000
_cell.length_b   1.000
_cell.length_c   1.000
_cell.angle_alpha   90.00
_cell.angle_beta   90.00
_cell.angle_gamma   90.00
#
_symmetry.space_group_name_H-M   'P 1'
#
loop_
_entity.id
_entity.type
_entity.pdbx_description
1 polymer ?
#
loop_
_entity_poly.entity_id
_entity_poly.type
_entity_poly.pdbx_seq_one_letter_code
_entity_poly.pdbx_strand_id
1 'polypeptide(L)'
;MGPQRCTKKISHKDFEQEVFVGESRSTKKETIKVCHTLLQSPQFFSLLVQMDADLAAQLQTAGCPCGGVLHRANYPRKPRACPREVRAEFETRLSFCCNRCRKRATSKSVRFMGRRVYVALAVVVLPQRRTTLSASAVQLCEALEVPARTLARWRHWWLRIFCTTTLWQAQCARFMPTVQTGDLPSSLIERFTGAPHAAMGRLLAFLAPLSVTT
;
A
#
# COMPACT_ATOMS: atom_id res chain seq x y z
N MET A 1 -27.26 33.29 -56.10
CA MET A 1 -27.07 33.39 -54.64
C MET A 1 -27.56 32.07 -53.98
N GLY A 2 -26.66 31.16 -53.69
CA GLY A 2 -26.96 29.84 -53.06
C GLY A 2 -26.48 29.80 -51.66
N PRO A 3 -27.18 29.11 -50.73
CA PRO A 3 -26.82 29.09 -49.33
C PRO A 3 -25.66 28.12 -49.08
N GLN A 4 -24.61 28.62 -48.41
CA GLN A 4 -23.49 27.82 -47.92
C GLN A 4 -23.94 26.97 -46.73
N ARG A 5 -23.85 25.64 -46.86
CA ARG A 5 -23.97 24.69 -45.73
C ARG A 5 -22.66 24.68 -44.96
N CYS A 6 -22.71 25.10 -43.71
CA CYS A 6 -21.62 25.00 -42.77
C CYS A 6 -21.65 23.58 -42.13
N THR A 7 -20.84 22.65 -42.63
CA THR A 7 -20.62 21.35 -42.02
C THR A 7 -19.50 21.48 -40.99
N LYS A 8 -19.86 21.53 -39.71
CA LYS A 8 -18.88 21.33 -38.61
C LYS A 8 -18.33 19.90 -38.69
N LYS A 9 -17.07 19.75 -39.06
CA LYS A 9 -16.33 18.49 -38.88
C LYS A 9 -16.10 18.25 -37.39
N ILE A 10 -16.78 17.25 -36.81
CA ILE A 10 -16.48 16.74 -35.48
C ILE A 10 -15.13 16.04 -35.59
N SER A 11 -14.16 16.48 -34.81
CA SER A 11 -12.82 15.92 -34.80
C SER A 11 -12.81 14.54 -34.15
N HIS A 12 -12.19 13.56 -34.82
CA HIS A 12 -12.03 12.18 -34.35
C HIS A 12 -11.30 12.08 -33.01
N LYS A 13 -10.59 13.13 -32.60
CA LYS A 13 -9.88 13.22 -31.31
C LYS A 13 -10.81 13.37 -30.09
N ASP A 14 -11.96 14.01 -30.26
CA ASP A 14 -12.89 14.23 -29.15
C ASP A 14 -13.65 12.95 -28.76
N PHE A 15 -13.87 12.04 -29.71
CA PHE A 15 -14.54 10.75 -29.47
C PHE A 15 -13.66 9.74 -28.75
N GLU A 16 -12.35 9.69 -29.07
CA GLU A 16 -11.41 8.78 -28.41
C GLU A 16 -11.14 9.19 -26.95
N GLN A 17 -11.17 10.50 -26.64
CA GLN A 17 -10.95 10.99 -25.28
C GLN A 17 -12.12 10.68 -24.33
N GLU A 18 -13.37 10.72 -24.80
CA GLU A 18 -14.53 10.38 -23.97
C GLU A 18 -14.63 8.88 -23.64
N VAL A 19 -14.32 7.99 -24.60
CA VAL A 19 -14.32 6.54 -24.41
C VAL A 19 -13.22 6.12 -23.42
N PHE A 20 -12.03 6.72 -23.52
CA PHE A 20 -10.90 6.40 -22.63
C PHE A 20 -11.13 6.86 -21.16
N VAL A 21 -11.80 7.98 -20.97
CA VAL A 21 -12.17 8.49 -19.63
C VAL A 21 -13.26 7.63 -18.97
N GLY A 22 -14.18 7.07 -19.75
CA GLY A 22 -15.24 6.18 -19.26
C GLY A 22 -14.73 4.83 -18.74
N GLU A 23 -13.90 4.15 -19.50
CA GLU A 23 -13.28 2.87 -19.10
C GLU A 23 -12.35 3.01 -17.89
N SER A 24 -11.55 4.07 -17.83
CA SER A 24 -10.66 4.34 -16.70
C SER A 24 -11.41 4.58 -15.38
N ARG A 25 -12.60 5.15 -15.40
CA ARG A 25 -13.42 5.36 -14.19
C ARG A 25 -14.09 4.10 -13.68
N SER A 26 -14.52 3.20 -14.57
CA SER A 26 -15.17 1.93 -14.19
C SER A 26 -14.17 0.98 -13.55
N THR A 27 -13.02 0.78 -14.16
CA THR A 27 -11.94 -0.09 -13.63
C THR A 27 -11.40 0.42 -12.28
N LYS A 28 -11.27 1.75 -12.10
CA LYS A 28 -10.87 2.34 -10.80
C LYS A 28 -11.86 2.06 -9.68
N LYS A 29 -13.18 2.10 -9.96
CA LYS A 29 -14.21 1.78 -8.95
C LYS A 29 -14.16 0.31 -8.54
N GLU A 30 -13.91 -0.57 -9.48
CA GLU A 30 -13.83 -2.00 -9.25
C GLU A 30 -12.58 -2.37 -8.43
N THR A 31 -11.43 -1.84 -8.77
CA THR A 31 -10.18 -1.98 -8.02
C THR A 31 -10.34 -1.52 -6.56
N ILE A 32 -11.02 -0.40 -6.33
CA ILE A 32 -11.27 0.12 -4.98
C ILE A 32 -12.16 -0.82 -4.16
N LYS A 33 -13.24 -1.37 -4.76
CA LYS A 33 -14.10 -2.33 -4.06
C LYS A 33 -13.32 -3.57 -3.65
N VAL A 34 -12.53 -4.13 -4.56
CA VAL A 34 -11.68 -5.29 -4.31
C VAL A 34 -10.67 -4.99 -3.18
N CYS A 35 -10.05 -3.82 -3.17
CA CYS A 35 -9.13 -3.42 -2.12
C CYS A 35 -9.83 -3.33 -0.74
N HIS A 36 -11.07 -2.85 -0.69
CA HIS A 36 -11.83 -2.79 0.56
C HIS A 36 -12.19 -4.19 1.09
N THR A 37 -12.48 -5.16 0.22
CA THR A 37 -12.75 -6.56 0.66
C THR A 37 -11.50 -7.20 1.27
N LEU A 38 -10.29 -6.83 0.83
CA LEU A 38 -9.05 -7.33 1.43
C LEU A 38 -8.87 -6.91 2.90
N LEU A 39 -9.39 -5.72 3.29
CA LEU A 39 -9.38 -5.27 4.68
C LEU A 39 -10.30 -6.09 5.60
N GLN A 40 -11.19 -6.90 5.02
CA GLN A 40 -12.13 -7.76 5.72
C GLN A 40 -11.80 -9.26 5.54
N SER A 41 -10.70 -9.59 4.87
CA SER A 41 -10.29 -10.97 4.57
C SER A 41 -9.30 -11.53 5.57
N PRO A 42 -9.70 -12.39 6.52
CA PRO A 42 -8.77 -13.04 7.46
C PRO A 42 -7.64 -13.79 6.73
N GLN A 43 -7.98 -14.46 5.62
CA GLN A 43 -7.00 -15.21 4.81
C GLN A 43 -5.90 -14.30 4.27
N PHE A 44 -6.24 -13.06 3.88
CA PHE A 44 -5.23 -12.10 3.43
C PHE A 44 -4.34 -11.64 4.58
N PHE A 45 -4.89 -11.42 5.76
CA PHE A 45 -4.09 -11.07 6.94
C PHE A 45 -3.14 -12.21 7.35
N SER A 46 -3.59 -13.47 7.32
CA SER A 46 -2.73 -14.63 7.57
C SER A 46 -1.60 -14.75 6.53
N LEU A 47 -1.89 -14.46 5.25
CA LEU A 47 -0.85 -14.35 4.22
C LEU A 47 0.21 -13.31 4.57
N LEU A 48 -0.19 -12.12 5.05
CA LEU A 48 0.77 -11.08 5.45
C LEU A 48 1.63 -11.51 6.64
N VAL A 49 1.08 -12.28 7.57
CA VAL A 49 1.85 -12.86 8.69
C VAL A 49 2.91 -13.83 8.18
N GLN A 50 2.54 -14.71 7.24
CA GLN A 50 3.47 -15.64 6.63
C GLN A 50 4.58 -14.92 5.85
N MET A 51 4.23 -13.93 5.04
CA MET A 51 5.22 -13.12 4.31
C MET A 51 6.22 -12.42 5.25
N ASP A 52 5.77 -11.92 6.40
CA ASP A 52 6.66 -11.34 7.41
C ASP A 52 7.57 -12.40 8.06
N ALA A 53 7.06 -13.62 8.27
CA ALA A 53 7.86 -14.73 8.77
C ALA A 53 8.97 -15.11 7.78
N ASP A 54 8.67 -15.14 6.48
CA ASP A 54 9.63 -15.42 5.42
C ASP A 54 10.72 -14.33 5.34
N LEU A 55 10.32 -13.05 5.42
CA LEU A 55 11.26 -11.92 5.48
C LEU A 55 12.16 -11.97 6.71
N ALA A 56 11.62 -12.43 7.84
CA ALA A 56 12.39 -12.61 9.07
C ALA A 56 13.38 -13.78 8.96
N ALA A 57 12.97 -14.90 8.36
CA ALA A 57 13.83 -16.04 8.10
C ALA A 57 14.98 -15.67 7.16
N GLN A 58 14.71 -14.92 6.09
CA GLN A 58 15.74 -14.42 5.18
C GLN A 58 16.77 -13.55 5.91
N LEU A 59 16.32 -12.63 6.79
CA LEU A 59 17.23 -11.80 7.59
C LEU A 59 18.06 -12.64 8.54
N GLN A 60 17.48 -13.65 9.19
CA GLN A 60 18.17 -14.54 10.10
C GLN A 60 19.26 -15.35 9.39
N THR A 61 18.94 -15.90 8.19
CA THR A 61 19.88 -16.65 7.37
C THR A 61 21.01 -15.76 6.86
N ALA A 62 20.73 -14.51 6.47
CA ALA A 62 21.76 -13.55 6.06
C ALA A 62 22.75 -13.21 7.19
N GLY A 63 22.35 -13.40 8.44
CA GLY A 63 23.19 -13.17 9.62
C GLY A 63 23.46 -11.71 9.92
N CYS A 64 24.37 -11.50 10.88
CA CYS A 64 24.81 -10.15 11.23
C CYS A 64 26.05 -9.76 10.41
N PRO A 65 26.17 -8.50 9.93
CA PRO A 65 27.38 -8.04 9.22
C PRO A 65 28.70 -8.22 10.00
N CYS A 66 28.63 -8.36 11.34
CA CYS A 66 29.81 -8.65 12.17
C CYS A 66 30.18 -10.14 12.22
N GLY A 67 29.49 -11.01 11.49
CA GLY A 67 29.67 -12.47 11.52
C GLY A 67 29.07 -13.18 12.74
N GLY A 68 28.33 -12.48 13.60
CA GLY A 68 27.64 -13.08 14.73
C GLY A 68 26.26 -13.67 14.37
N VAL A 69 25.80 -14.60 15.19
CA VAL A 69 24.49 -15.27 15.04
C VAL A 69 23.34 -14.35 15.49
N LEU A 70 22.27 -14.34 14.75
CA LEU A 70 21.05 -13.59 15.07
C LEU A 70 20.06 -14.48 15.85
N HIS A 71 19.83 -14.15 17.11
CA HIS A 71 18.83 -14.78 17.96
C HIS A 71 17.54 -13.99 17.99
N ARG A 72 16.39 -14.67 18.05
CA ARG A 72 15.08 -14.04 18.11
C ARG A 72 14.99 -13.09 19.31
N ALA A 73 14.55 -11.87 19.05
CA ALA A 73 14.37 -10.81 20.04
C ALA A 73 13.14 -9.97 19.66
N ASN A 74 12.02 -10.65 19.41
CA ASN A 74 10.77 -10.04 19.04
C ASN A 74 10.31 -9.06 20.13
N TYR A 75 9.51 -8.07 19.74
CA TYR A 75 8.98 -7.10 20.69
C TYR A 75 7.51 -6.79 20.42
N PRO A 76 6.75 -6.46 21.49
CA PRO A 76 5.32 -6.22 21.36
C PRO A 76 5.04 -4.94 20.57
N ARG A 77 3.91 -4.95 19.87
CA ARG A 77 3.32 -3.79 19.18
C ARG A 77 1.84 -3.71 19.52
N LYS A 78 1.29 -2.50 19.51
CA LYS A 78 -0.16 -2.25 19.60
C LYS A 78 -0.62 -1.89 18.19
N PRO A 79 -1.12 -2.85 17.38
CA PRO A 79 -1.52 -2.59 16.02
C PRO A 79 -2.70 -1.61 15.98
N ARG A 80 -2.63 -0.64 15.06
CA ARG A 80 -3.69 0.33 14.78
C ARG A 80 -4.19 0.14 13.36
N ALA A 81 -5.45 0.48 13.14
CA ALA A 81 -6.15 0.21 11.89
C ALA A 81 -6.09 -1.29 11.52
N CYS A 82 -6.29 -2.14 12.52
CA CYS A 82 -6.24 -3.59 12.45
C CYS A 82 -7.60 -4.15 12.80
N PRO A 83 -8.20 -5.03 11.99
CA PRO A 83 -9.41 -5.74 12.37
C PRO A 83 -9.23 -6.48 13.70
N ARG A 84 -10.28 -6.52 14.51
CA ARG A 84 -10.20 -7.10 15.87
C ARG A 84 -9.88 -8.59 15.83
N GLU A 85 -10.41 -9.29 14.84
CA GLU A 85 -10.32 -10.75 14.67
C GLU A 85 -8.87 -11.23 14.44
N VAL A 86 -8.05 -10.40 13.79
CA VAL A 86 -6.65 -10.73 13.45
C VAL A 86 -5.64 -9.96 14.29
N ARG A 87 -6.08 -9.15 15.25
CA ARG A 87 -5.22 -8.24 16.00
C ARG A 87 -4.10 -8.97 16.75
N ALA A 88 -4.40 -10.13 17.35
CA ALA A 88 -3.44 -10.91 18.11
C ALA A 88 -2.21 -11.31 17.26
N GLU A 89 -2.41 -11.68 16.00
CA GLU A 89 -1.34 -12.03 15.07
C GLU A 89 -0.45 -10.83 14.71
N PHE A 90 -0.93 -9.59 14.93
CA PHE A 90 -0.24 -8.34 14.63
C PHE A 90 0.42 -7.69 15.86
N GLU A 91 0.29 -8.27 17.05
CA GLU A 91 0.84 -7.70 18.28
C GLU A 91 2.35 -7.92 18.45
N THR A 92 2.98 -8.64 17.53
CA THR A 92 4.41 -8.94 17.60
C THR A 92 5.15 -8.45 16.37
N ARG A 93 6.23 -7.70 16.58
CA ARG A 93 7.20 -7.34 15.56
C ARG A 93 8.38 -8.28 15.57
N LEU A 94 8.66 -8.91 14.42
CA LEU A 94 9.77 -9.84 14.27
C LEU A 94 11.10 -9.08 14.26
N SER A 95 12.02 -9.50 15.09
CA SER A 95 13.32 -8.85 15.28
C SER A 95 14.32 -9.83 15.86
N PHE A 96 15.60 -9.52 15.72
CA PHE A 96 16.71 -10.32 16.19
C PHE A 96 17.72 -9.46 16.95
N CYS A 97 18.53 -10.12 17.79
CA CYS A 97 19.68 -9.53 18.45
C CYS A 97 20.92 -10.37 18.12
N CYS A 98 21.99 -9.72 17.71
CA CYS A 98 23.25 -10.41 17.46
C CYS A 98 23.93 -10.82 18.78
N ASN A 99 24.40 -12.07 18.88
CA ASN A 99 25.11 -12.56 20.06
C ASN A 99 26.48 -11.88 20.26
N ARG A 100 27.12 -11.46 19.16
CA ARG A 100 28.48 -10.89 19.17
C ARG A 100 28.47 -9.36 19.38
N CYS A 101 27.83 -8.60 18.49
CA CYS A 101 27.86 -7.13 18.55
C CYS A 101 26.66 -6.53 19.32
N ARG A 102 25.72 -7.34 19.77
CA ARG A 102 24.53 -6.97 20.55
C ARG A 102 23.59 -5.98 19.82
N LYS A 103 23.84 -5.68 18.56
CA LYS A 103 22.96 -4.82 17.75
C LYS A 103 21.67 -5.56 17.41
N ARG A 104 20.59 -4.81 17.42
CA ARG A 104 19.28 -5.29 16.98
C ARG A 104 19.17 -5.22 15.46
N ALA A 105 18.67 -6.30 14.86
CA ALA A 105 18.29 -6.36 13.45
C ALA A 105 16.78 -6.60 13.36
N THR A 106 16.05 -5.70 12.75
CA THR A 106 14.59 -5.82 12.55
C THR A 106 14.31 -6.11 11.08
N SER A 107 13.58 -7.19 10.79
CA SER A 107 13.21 -7.53 9.42
C SER A 107 12.32 -6.46 8.78
N LYS A 108 12.33 -6.35 7.46
CA LYS A 108 11.28 -5.63 6.73
C LYS A 108 9.92 -6.24 7.06
N SER A 109 8.83 -5.50 6.80
CA SER A 109 7.49 -6.00 7.10
C SER A 109 6.49 -5.55 6.07
N VAL A 110 5.65 -6.47 5.64
CA VAL A 110 4.45 -6.18 4.82
C VAL A 110 3.23 -5.85 5.69
N ARG A 111 3.27 -6.22 6.98
CA ARG A 111 2.17 -5.95 7.93
C ARG A 111 2.12 -4.49 8.38
N PHE A 112 3.28 -3.82 8.53
CA PHE A 112 3.37 -2.49 9.10
C PHE A 112 4.05 -1.50 8.17
N MET A 113 3.58 -0.25 8.17
CA MET A 113 4.21 0.83 7.40
C MET A 113 4.82 1.89 8.32
N GLY A 114 6.09 2.24 8.03
CA GLY A 114 6.85 3.22 8.80
C GLY A 114 7.16 2.77 10.22
N ARG A 115 7.57 3.71 11.06
CA ARG A 115 7.88 3.48 12.49
C ARG A 115 6.65 3.25 13.35
N ARG A 116 5.46 3.57 12.83
CA ARG A 116 4.20 3.50 13.58
C ARG A 116 3.58 2.12 13.41
N VAL A 117 2.74 1.79 14.37
CA VAL A 117 2.03 0.52 14.46
C VAL A 117 0.80 0.41 13.55
N TYR A 118 0.71 1.23 12.50
CA TYR A 118 -0.39 1.16 11.54
C TYR A 118 -0.21 -0.03 10.60
N VAL A 119 -1.29 -0.76 10.38
CA VAL A 119 -1.34 -1.84 9.40
C VAL A 119 -1.14 -1.26 8.00
N ALA A 120 -0.16 -1.79 7.26
CA ALA A 120 0.24 -1.26 5.96
C ALA A 120 -0.91 -1.28 4.94
N LEU A 121 -1.71 -2.34 4.93
CA LEU A 121 -2.89 -2.46 4.07
C LEU A 121 -3.86 -1.28 4.26
N ALA A 122 -4.16 -0.91 5.51
CA ALA A 122 -5.05 0.22 5.80
C ALA A 122 -4.46 1.55 5.30
N VAL A 123 -3.13 1.75 5.47
CA VAL A 123 -2.43 2.96 5.00
C VAL A 123 -2.44 3.07 3.47
N VAL A 124 -2.48 1.94 2.77
CA VAL A 124 -2.56 1.90 1.29
C VAL A 124 -3.99 2.08 0.80
N VAL A 125 -4.96 1.37 1.40
CA VAL A 125 -6.32 1.25 0.84
C VAL A 125 -7.24 2.41 1.22
N LEU A 126 -7.15 2.92 2.47
CA LEU A 126 -8.10 3.92 2.97
C LEU A 126 -7.88 5.35 2.42
N PRO A 127 -6.65 5.84 2.18
CA PRO A 127 -6.42 7.24 1.78
C PRO A 127 -6.65 7.53 0.30
N GLN A 128 -7.33 6.66 -0.44
CA GLN A 128 -7.59 6.87 -1.86
C GLN A 128 -8.30 8.21 -2.13
N ARG A 129 -7.92 8.84 -3.23
CA ARG A 129 -8.36 10.19 -3.59
C ARG A 129 -9.83 10.23 -3.97
N ARG A 130 -10.68 10.62 -3.01
CA ARG A 130 -12.06 11.05 -3.28
C ARG A 130 -12.34 12.31 -2.47
N THR A 131 -13.03 13.25 -3.08
CA THR A 131 -13.55 14.46 -2.43
C THR A 131 -14.53 14.10 -1.31
N THR A 132 -15.27 13.01 -1.49
CA THR A 132 -16.16 12.43 -0.49
C THR A 132 -15.84 10.95 -0.28
N LEU A 133 -15.75 10.51 0.96
CA LEU A 133 -15.68 9.08 1.28
C LEU A 133 -17.00 8.42 0.88
N SER A 134 -16.91 7.22 0.26
CA SER A 134 -18.12 6.39 0.10
C SER A 134 -18.61 5.92 1.47
N ALA A 135 -19.90 5.61 1.59
CA ALA A 135 -20.45 5.06 2.83
C ALA A 135 -19.65 3.85 3.34
N SER A 136 -19.26 2.95 2.45
CA SER A 136 -18.41 1.79 2.78
C SER A 136 -17.03 2.18 3.30
N ALA A 137 -16.42 3.24 2.79
CA ALA A 137 -15.12 3.71 3.27
C ALA A 137 -15.24 4.37 4.65
N VAL A 138 -16.34 5.05 4.93
CA VAL A 138 -16.66 5.60 6.27
C VAL A 138 -16.80 4.47 7.27
N GLN A 139 -17.62 3.46 6.96
CA GLN A 139 -17.81 2.28 7.81
C GLN A 139 -16.50 1.54 8.10
N LEU A 140 -15.62 1.39 7.09
CA LEU A 140 -14.30 0.79 7.28
C LEU A 140 -13.40 1.64 8.19
N CYS A 141 -13.41 2.97 8.05
CA CYS A 141 -12.66 3.83 8.94
C CYS A 141 -13.15 3.74 10.39
N GLU A 142 -14.45 3.66 10.60
CA GLU A 142 -15.08 3.46 11.92
C GLU A 142 -14.71 2.08 12.51
N ALA A 143 -14.89 1.01 11.75
CA ALA A 143 -14.58 -0.36 12.18
C ALA A 143 -13.09 -0.56 12.53
N LEU A 144 -12.21 0.14 11.82
CA LEU A 144 -10.75 0.10 12.05
C LEU A 144 -10.25 1.17 13.02
N GLU A 145 -11.14 1.95 13.61
CA GLU A 145 -10.83 3.03 14.55
C GLU A 145 -9.82 4.05 13.96
N VAL A 146 -10.03 4.44 12.66
CA VAL A 146 -9.16 5.38 11.93
C VAL A 146 -9.80 6.77 11.90
N PRO A 147 -9.35 7.71 12.76
CA PRO A 147 -9.88 9.07 12.76
C PRO A 147 -9.60 9.80 11.43
N ALA A 148 -10.50 10.72 11.04
CA ALA A 148 -10.36 11.55 9.85
C ALA A 148 -9.00 12.28 9.78
N ARG A 149 -8.49 12.76 10.92
CA ARG A 149 -7.16 13.38 11.02
C ARG A 149 -6.02 12.42 10.64
N THR A 150 -6.14 11.13 10.96
CA THR A 150 -5.16 10.12 10.58
C THR A 150 -5.22 9.87 9.09
N LEU A 151 -6.42 9.75 8.53
CA LEU A 151 -6.62 9.59 7.09
C LEU A 151 -6.06 10.79 6.30
N ALA A 152 -6.28 12.02 6.77
CA ALA A 152 -5.72 13.23 6.15
C ALA A 152 -4.17 13.21 6.17
N ARG A 153 -3.56 12.76 7.27
CA ARG A 153 -2.09 12.59 7.34
C ARG A 153 -1.57 11.55 6.37
N TRP A 154 -2.28 10.42 6.19
CA TRP A 154 -1.87 9.40 5.20
C TRP A 154 -1.98 9.93 3.78
N ARG A 155 -3.05 10.67 3.45
CA ARG A 155 -3.18 11.34 2.14
C ARG A 155 -2.05 12.33 1.88
N HIS A 156 -1.74 13.17 2.87
CA HIS A 156 -0.62 14.10 2.78
C HIS A 156 0.71 13.36 2.57
N TRP A 157 0.93 12.28 3.32
CA TRP A 157 2.14 11.46 3.18
C TRP A 157 2.28 10.87 1.78
N TRP A 158 1.22 10.27 1.24
CA TRP A 158 1.23 9.73 -0.12
C TRP A 158 1.53 10.79 -1.18
N LEU A 159 0.91 11.95 -1.10
CA LEU A 159 0.99 12.99 -2.12
C LEU A 159 2.24 13.86 -2.02
N ARG A 160 2.89 13.95 -0.84
CA ARG A 160 3.99 14.89 -0.61
C ARG A 160 5.28 14.23 -0.17
N ILE A 161 5.22 13.15 0.61
CA ILE A 161 6.40 12.57 1.25
C ILE A 161 6.84 11.29 0.54
N PHE A 162 5.91 10.44 0.11
CA PHE A 162 6.26 9.16 -0.53
C PHE A 162 7.21 9.34 -1.72
N CYS A 163 6.95 10.31 -2.58
CA CYS A 163 7.77 10.59 -3.77
C CYS A 163 9.20 11.09 -3.43
N THR A 164 9.44 11.55 -2.21
CA THR A 164 10.78 11.95 -1.75
C THR A 164 11.55 10.82 -1.05
N THR A 165 10.91 9.66 -0.84
CA THR A 165 11.58 8.51 -0.23
C THR A 165 12.64 7.92 -1.15
N THR A 166 13.73 7.41 -0.55
CA THR A 166 14.80 6.73 -1.29
C THR A 166 14.27 5.51 -2.06
N LEU A 167 13.27 4.80 -1.49
CA LEU A 167 12.58 3.71 -2.18
C LEU A 167 11.96 4.17 -3.49
N TRP A 168 11.16 5.24 -3.45
CA TRP A 168 10.50 5.75 -4.66
C TRP A 168 11.50 6.24 -5.68
N GLN A 169 12.47 7.06 -5.28
CA GLN A 169 13.49 7.60 -6.17
C GLN A 169 14.28 6.50 -6.91
N ALA A 170 14.58 5.40 -6.22
CA ALA A 170 15.30 4.27 -6.82
C ALA A 170 14.44 3.37 -7.72
N GLN A 171 13.10 3.42 -7.59
CA GLN A 171 12.22 2.43 -8.22
C GLN A 171 11.19 3.02 -9.19
N CYS A 172 10.94 4.34 -9.17
CA CYS A 172 9.86 4.96 -9.96
C CYS A 172 9.98 4.73 -11.46
N ALA A 173 11.20 4.72 -12.01
CA ALA A 173 11.46 4.50 -13.43
C ALA A 173 11.13 3.07 -13.92
N ARG A 174 10.94 2.11 -13.01
CA ARG A 174 10.60 0.71 -13.36
C ARG A 174 9.12 0.51 -13.68
N PHE A 175 8.28 1.50 -13.40
CA PHE A 175 6.85 1.40 -13.65
C PHE A 175 6.52 1.86 -15.07
N MET A 176 6.01 0.94 -15.89
CA MET A 176 5.51 1.21 -17.24
C MET A 176 4.06 0.71 -17.36
N PRO A 177 3.11 1.55 -17.72
CA PRO A 177 3.20 3.02 -17.84
C PRO A 177 3.52 3.70 -16.50
N THR A 178 4.00 4.95 -16.55
CA THR A 178 4.41 5.71 -15.35
C THR A 178 3.28 5.87 -14.34
N VAL A 179 3.64 5.86 -13.06
CA VAL A 179 2.70 6.10 -11.96
C VAL A 179 2.36 7.58 -11.88
N GLN A 180 1.08 7.91 -11.82
CA GLN A 180 0.60 9.29 -11.65
C GLN A 180 0.74 9.70 -10.17
N THR A 181 1.75 10.48 -9.85
CA THR A 181 2.07 10.85 -8.45
C THR A 181 0.95 11.66 -7.78
N GLY A 182 0.18 12.44 -8.57
CA GLY A 182 -0.98 13.17 -8.06
C GLY A 182 -2.19 12.30 -7.69
N ASP A 183 -2.17 10.99 -8.04
CA ASP A 183 -3.26 10.03 -7.78
C ASP A 183 -2.81 8.86 -6.89
N LEU A 184 -1.73 9.06 -6.13
CA LEU A 184 -1.26 8.07 -5.16
C LEU A 184 -2.24 7.95 -3.96
N PRO A 185 -2.42 6.74 -3.44
CA PRO A 185 -1.80 5.45 -3.80
C PRO A 185 -2.50 4.72 -4.95
N SER A 186 -3.64 5.19 -5.47
CA SER A 186 -4.47 4.50 -6.46
C SER A 186 -3.68 4.12 -7.72
N SER A 187 -2.98 5.08 -8.31
CA SER A 187 -2.16 4.86 -9.51
C SER A 187 -1.00 3.87 -9.29
N LEU A 188 -0.50 3.73 -8.06
CA LEU A 188 0.51 2.72 -7.73
C LEU A 188 -0.14 1.33 -7.59
N ILE A 189 -1.32 1.22 -6.97
CA ILE A 189 -2.07 -0.02 -6.86
C ILE A 189 -2.33 -0.62 -8.24
N GLU A 190 -2.71 0.19 -9.21
CA GLU A 190 -2.98 -0.22 -10.60
C GLU A 190 -1.76 -0.84 -11.33
N ARG A 191 -0.54 -0.63 -10.82
CA ARG A 191 0.69 -1.24 -11.39
C ARG A 191 0.90 -2.69 -10.95
N PHE A 192 0.17 -3.16 -9.97
CA PHE A 192 0.24 -4.52 -9.46
C PHE A 192 -1.00 -5.30 -9.91
N THR A 193 -0.89 -5.96 -11.06
CA THR A 193 -2.00 -6.69 -11.72
C THR A 193 -2.07 -8.15 -11.28
N GLY A 194 -3.18 -8.84 -11.58
CA GLY A 194 -3.44 -10.25 -11.29
C GLY A 194 -4.41 -10.47 -10.14
N ALA A 195 -4.42 -11.68 -9.58
CA ALA A 195 -5.31 -12.04 -8.48
C ALA A 195 -5.15 -11.04 -7.30
N PRO A 196 -6.25 -10.53 -6.72
CA PRO A 196 -6.21 -9.42 -5.76
C PRO A 196 -5.27 -9.62 -4.57
N HIS A 197 -5.27 -10.81 -3.95
CA HIS A 197 -4.38 -11.13 -2.84
C HIS A 197 -2.91 -11.08 -3.26
N ALA A 198 -2.58 -11.67 -4.42
CA ALA A 198 -1.21 -11.69 -4.93
C ALA A 198 -0.74 -10.29 -5.36
N ALA A 199 -1.59 -9.53 -6.03
CA ALA A 199 -1.29 -8.15 -6.46
C ALA A 199 -1.01 -7.24 -5.25
N MET A 200 -1.92 -7.25 -4.25
CA MET A 200 -1.73 -6.46 -3.03
C MET A 200 -0.54 -6.94 -2.21
N GLY A 201 -0.31 -8.24 -2.12
CA GLY A 201 0.87 -8.81 -1.46
C GLY A 201 2.18 -8.29 -2.09
N ARG A 202 2.28 -8.27 -3.43
CA ARG A 202 3.44 -7.71 -4.14
C ARG A 202 3.61 -6.21 -3.90
N LEU A 203 2.51 -5.45 -3.88
CA LEU A 203 2.56 -4.03 -3.55
C LEU A 203 3.09 -3.80 -2.12
N LEU A 204 2.59 -4.56 -1.13
CA LEU A 204 3.05 -4.43 0.25
C LEU A 204 4.50 -4.90 0.40
N ALA A 205 4.93 -5.92 -0.34
CA ALA A 205 6.34 -6.34 -0.39
C ALA A 205 7.24 -5.25 -1.00
N PHE A 206 6.79 -4.57 -2.05
CA PHE A 206 7.47 -3.40 -2.61
C PHE A 206 7.63 -2.28 -1.59
N LEU A 207 6.61 -2.03 -0.76
CA LEU A 207 6.61 -0.99 0.28
C LEU A 207 7.32 -1.42 1.59
N ALA A 208 7.61 -2.71 1.76
CA ALA A 208 8.19 -3.26 3.00
C ALA A 208 9.48 -2.58 3.47
N PRO A 209 10.40 -2.07 2.60
CA PRO A 209 11.57 -1.30 3.05
C PRO A 209 11.22 -0.09 3.90
N LEU A 210 10.07 0.56 3.67
CA LEU A 210 9.62 1.72 4.45
C LEU A 210 9.27 1.38 5.91
N SER A 211 9.14 0.09 6.24
CA SER A 211 8.86 -0.36 7.62
C SER A 211 10.09 -0.31 8.55
N VAL A 212 11.29 -0.18 8.00
CA VAL A 212 12.57 -0.17 8.72
C VAL A 212 13.39 1.10 8.51
N THR A 213 12.95 2.00 7.63
CA THR A 213 13.61 3.29 7.43
C THR A 213 13.50 4.14 8.69
N THR A 214 14.64 4.57 9.17
CA THR A 214 14.81 5.46 10.33
C THR A 214 14.53 6.90 9.96
#